data_ba4d03f342ac94d42df9f8dfc7b5a7e1
#
_entry.id   ba4d03f342ac94d42df9f8dfc7b5a7e1
#
_cell.length_a   1.000
_cell.length_b   1.000
_cell.length_c   1.000
_cell.angle_alpha   90.00
_cell.angle_beta   90.00
_cell.angle_gamma   90.00
#
_symmetry.space_group_name_H-M   'P 1'
#
loop_
_entity.id
_entity.type
_entity.pdbx_description
1 polymer ?
#
loop_
_entity_poly.entity_id
_entity_poly.type
_entity_poly.pdbx_seq_one_letter_code
_entity_poly.pdbx_strand_id
1 'polypeptide(L)'
;SRANLLRSISHDLRTPLTSISGNAGMLLSDLEKLDNDTIRQMCGDIYDDSAWLTNLVENLLAVTKIEEGRMKLQKQPHLVEEIVSEALQHISRKQTEHTVTVHHENELLLARCDARLIIQVIINLVDNAIKYTPAGSHITITTKQNEQHTEITVADNGAGIPDSEKEKVFQMFYSGSNPIADCRRSLGLGLSLCKSII
;
A
#
# COMPACT_ATOMS: atom_id res chain seq x y z
N SER A 1 -17.88 -15.89 -5.30
CA SER A 1 -17.78 -17.11 -4.50
C SER A 1 -16.35 -17.29 -3.97
N ARG A 2 -16.17 -17.98 -2.82
CA ARG A 2 -14.84 -18.26 -2.23
C ARG A 2 -13.86 -18.90 -3.22
N ALA A 3 -14.36 -19.72 -4.16
CA ALA A 3 -13.52 -20.35 -5.18
C ALA A 3 -12.92 -19.35 -6.18
N ASN A 4 -13.67 -18.35 -6.60
CA ASN A 4 -13.19 -17.31 -7.51
C ASN A 4 -12.13 -16.43 -6.80
N LEU A 5 -12.33 -16.17 -5.52
CA LEU A 5 -11.39 -15.45 -4.67
C LEU A 5 -10.05 -16.16 -4.58
N LEU A 6 -10.03 -17.45 -4.20
CA LEU A 6 -8.81 -18.24 -4.11
C LEU A 6 -8.06 -18.31 -5.45
N ARG A 7 -8.79 -18.36 -6.56
CA ARG A 7 -8.21 -18.35 -7.91
C ARG A 7 -7.54 -17.01 -8.22
N SER A 8 -8.20 -15.89 -7.90
CA SER A 8 -7.65 -14.54 -8.10
C SER A 8 -6.39 -14.33 -7.25
N ILE A 9 -6.45 -14.65 -5.95
CA ILE A 9 -5.30 -14.56 -5.05
C ILE A 9 -4.13 -15.43 -5.55
N SER A 10 -4.41 -16.66 -5.98
CA SER A 10 -3.38 -17.57 -6.48
C SER A 10 -2.70 -17.04 -7.75
N HIS A 11 -3.48 -16.44 -8.66
CA HIS A 11 -2.94 -15.82 -9.86
C HIS A 11 -2.05 -14.62 -9.51
N ASP A 12 -2.52 -13.74 -8.63
CA ASP A 12 -1.84 -12.50 -8.29
C ASP A 12 -0.59 -12.74 -7.42
N LEU A 13 -0.57 -13.82 -6.65
CA LEU A 13 0.65 -14.28 -5.95
C LEU A 13 1.69 -14.86 -6.92
N ARG A 14 1.24 -15.61 -7.93
CA ARG A 14 2.15 -16.30 -8.87
C ARG A 14 3.01 -15.33 -9.66
N THR A 15 2.45 -14.20 -10.10
CA THR A 15 3.15 -13.23 -10.95
C THR A 15 4.41 -12.65 -10.27
N PRO A 16 4.36 -12.08 -9.05
CA PRO A 16 5.57 -11.59 -8.37
C PRO A 16 6.53 -12.73 -8.00
N LEU A 17 6.02 -13.89 -7.62
CA LEU A 17 6.87 -15.04 -7.32
C LEU A 17 7.66 -15.51 -8.55
N THR A 18 7.03 -15.52 -9.74
CA THR A 18 7.70 -15.84 -11.00
C THR A 18 8.76 -14.79 -11.36
N SER A 19 8.47 -13.51 -11.14
CA SER A 19 9.43 -12.41 -11.37
C SER A 19 10.64 -12.52 -10.42
N ILE A 20 10.41 -12.76 -9.13
CA ILE A 20 11.47 -12.97 -8.13
C ILE A 20 12.34 -14.16 -8.52
N SER A 21 11.71 -15.31 -8.83
CA SER A 21 12.43 -16.54 -9.22
C SER A 21 13.22 -16.36 -10.52
N GLY A 22 12.65 -15.66 -11.51
CA GLY A 22 13.29 -15.38 -12.78
C GLY A 22 14.53 -14.51 -12.61
N ASN A 23 14.39 -13.36 -11.92
CA ASN A 23 15.51 -12.46 -11.66
C ASN A 23 16.60 -13.12 -10.80
N ALA A 24 16.23 -13.84 -9.74
CA ALA A 24 17.18 -14.57 -8.92
C ALA A 24 17.90 -15.69 -9.70
N GLY A 25 17.20 -16.41 -10.57
CA GLY A 25 17.75 -17.43 -11.43
C GLY A 25 18.78 -16.89 -12.41
N MET A 26 18.49 -15.74 -13.06
CA MET A 26 19.42 -15.07 -13.95
C MET A 26 20.67 -14.56 -13.20
N LEU A 27 20.48 -13.98 -12.00
CA LEU A 27 21.61 -13.56 -11.16
C LEU A 27 22.50 -14.73 -10.77
N LEU A 28 21.93 -15.91 -10.49
CA LEU A 28 22.68 -17.10 -10.14
C LEU A 28 23.46 -17.69 -11.32
N SER A 29 22.87 -17.67 -12.53
CA SER A 29 23.47 -18.34 -13.70
C SER A 29 24.43 -17.46 -14.49
N ASP A 30 24.19 -16.16 -14.55
CA ASP A 30 24.84 -15.26 -15.49
C ASP A 30 25.44 -13.98 -14.85
N LEU A 31 25.69 -13.97 -13.54
CA LEU A 31 26.16 -12.80 -12.79
C LEU A 31 27.38 -12.14 -13.44
N GLU A 32 28.33 -12.94 -13.94
CA GLU A 32 29.56 -12.44 -14.56
C GLU A 32 29.35 -11.79 -15.92
N LYS A 33 28.21 -12.04 -16.58
CA LYS A 33 27.85 -11.47 -17.90
C LYS A 33 27.00 -10.24 -17.81
N LEU A 34 26.46 -9.92 -16.62
CA LEU A 34 25.56 -8.80 -16.38
C LEU A 34 26.36 -7.56 -15.96
N ASP A 35 25.96 -6.40 -16.46
CA ASP A 35 26.48 -5.13 -15.98
C ASP A 35 25.89 -4.76 -14.60
N ASN A 36 26.57 -3.87 -13.88
CA ASN A 36 26.18 -3.47 -12.55
C ASN A 36 24.79 -2.81 -12.48
N ASP A 37 24.38 -2.11 -13.53
CA ASP A 37 23.07 -1.43 -13.56
C ASP A 37 21.95 -2.45 -13.71
N THR A 38 22.13 -3.45 -14.59
CA THR A 38 21.21 -4.58 -14.74
C THR A 38 21.08 -5.38 -13.45
N ILE A 39 22.20 -5.71 -12.78
CA ILE A 39 22.20 -6.41 -11.49
C ILE A 39 21.41 -5.60 -10.46
N ARG A 40 21.67 -4.31 -10.36
CA ARG A 40 21.00 -3.42 -9.41
C ARG A 40 19.51 -3.32 -9.68
N GLN A 41 19.11 -3.25 -10.95
CA GLN A 41 17.69 -3.26 -11.34
C GLN A 41 17.03 -4.57 -10.96
N MET A 42 17.64 -5.73 -11.27
CA MET A 42 17.09 -7.05 -10.95
C MET A 42 16.94 -7.25 -9.44
N CYS A 43 17.93 -6.85 -8.64
CA CYS A 43 17.83 -6.86 -7.18
C CYS A 43 16.70 -5.95 -6.68
N GLY A 44 16.54 -4.78 -7.30
CA GLY A 44 15.45 -3.86 -7.02
C GLY A 44 14.07 -4.46 -7.29
N ASP A 45 13.91 -5.13 -8.42
CA ASP A 45 12.65 -5.79 -8.80
C ASP A 45 12.31 -6.94 -7.83
N ILE A 46 13.32 -7.73 -7.42
CA ILE A 46 13.16 -8.77 -6.38
C ILE A 46 12.69 -8.14 -5.07
N TYR A 47 13.31 -7.05 -4.65
CA TYR A 47 12.97 -6.36 -3.40
C TYR A 47 11.53 -5.82 -3.45
N ASP A 48 11.17 -5.12 -4.52
CA ASP A 48 9.85 -4.51 -4.70
C ASP A 48 8.74 -5.58 -4.75
N ASP A 49 8.95 -6.67 -5.47
CA ASP A 49 8.00 -7.79 -5.54
C ASP A 49 7.86 -8.50 -4.18
N SER A 50 8.96 -8.64 -3.43
CA SER A 50 8.94 -9.24 -2.08
C SER A 50 8.21 -8.35 -1.08
N ALA A 51 8.44 -7.03 -1.11
CA ALA A 51 7.74 -6.06 -0.26
C ALA A 51 6.24 -6.04 -0.56
N TRP A 52 5.86 -6.09 -1.84
CA TRP A 52 4.46 -6.17 -2.25
C TRP A 52 3.79 -7.45 -1.73
N LEU A 53 4.45 -8.61 -1.84
CA LEU A 53 3.93 -9.89 -1.32
C LEU A 53 3.76 -9.84 0.20
N THR A 54 4.69 -9.27 0.93
CA THR A 54 4.61 -9.10 2.38
C THR A 54 3.39 -8.27 2.75
N ASN A 55 3.21 -7.11 2.12
CA ASN A 55 2.05 -6.25 2.36
C ASN A 55 0.72 -6.98 2.05
N LEU A 56 0.68 -7.75 0.97
CA LEU A 56 -0.48 -8.55 0.60
C LEU A 56 -0.85 -9.57 1.67
N VAL A 57 0.13 -10.33 2.17
CA VAL A 57 -0.07 -11.34 3.23
C VAL A 57 -0.56 -10.67 4.51
N GLU A 58 0.02 -9.54 4.90
CA GLU A 58 -0.40 -8.78 6.08
C GLU A 58 -1.83 -8.28 5.96
N ASN A 59 -2.22 -7.76 4.79
CA ASN A 59 -3.58 -7.33 4.51
C ASN A 59 -4.58 -8.49 4.60
N LEU A 60 -4.24 -9.66 4.04
CA LEU A 60 -5.10 -10.85 4.13
C LEU A 60 -5.27 -11.34 5.57
N LEU A 61 -4.20 -11.37 6.34
CA LEU A 61 -4.23 -11.75 7.76
C LEU A 61 -5.04 -10.75 8.59
N ALA A 62 -4.93 -9.46 8.32
CA ALA A 62 -5.70 -8.42 9.00
C ALA A 62 -7.20 -8.57 8.71
N VAL A 63 -7.59 -8.73 7.44
CA VAL A 63 -8.98 -8.97 7.03
C VAL A 63 -9.54 -10.21 7.75
N THR A 64 -8.80 -11.32 7.73
CA THR A 64 -9.23 -12.56 8.38
C THR A 64 -9.45 -12.38 9.88
N LYS A 65 -8.55 -11.69 10.58
CA LYS A 65 -8.68 -11.41 12.01
C LYS A 65 -9.88 -10.51 12.33
N ILE A 66 -10.18 -9.54 11.46
CA ILE A 66 -11.34 -8.67 11.60
C ILE A 66 -12.63 -9.47 11.41
N GLU A 67 -12.74 -10.26 10.32
CA GLU A 67 -13.93 -11.08 10.02
C GLU A 67 -14.23 -12.10 11.11
N GLU A 68 -13.19 -12.66 11.73
CA GLU A 68 -13.33 -13.63 12.82
C GLU A 68 -13.58 -12.98 14.20
N GLY A 69 -13.60 -11.65 14.27
CA GLY A 69 -13.75 -10.94 15.54
C GLY A 69 -12.57 -11.14 16.51
N ARG A 70 -11.42 -11.60 16.01
CA ARG A 70 -10.24 -11.93 16.83
C ARG A 70 -9.24 -10.79 16.95
N MET A 71 -9.51 -9.65 16.32
CA MET A 71 -8.60 -8.51 16.36
C MET A 71 -8.63 -7.85 17.73
N LYS A 72 -7.56 -8.00 18.51
CA LYS A 72 -7.36 -7.29 19.78
C LYS A 72 -6.63 -5.98 19.49
N LEU A 73 -7.33 -4.86 19.61
CA LEU A 73 -6.75 -3.53 19.44
C LEU A 73 -5.85 -3.18 20.62
N GLN A 74 -4.62 -2.77 20.33
CA GLN A 74 -3.66 -2.26 21.32
C GLN A 74 -3.58 -0.74 21.23
N LYS A 75 -4.63 -0.07 21.74
CA LYS A 75 -4.72 1.40 21.70
C LYS A 75 -3.83 2.04 22.76
N GLN A 76 -2.80 2.75 22.32
CA GLN A 76 -1.89 3.56 23.15
C GLN A 76 -1.74 4.97 22.55
N PRO A 77 -1.34 5.97 23.35
CA PRO A 77 -0.98 7.28 22.80
C PRO A 77 0.28 7.18 21.95
N HIS A 78 0.23 7.67 20.72
CA HIS A 78 1.35 7.74 19.80
C HIS A 78 1.43 9.13 19.18
N LEU A 79 2.64 9.61 18.87
CA LEU A 79 2.85 10.79 18.05
C LEU A 79 2.45 10.48 16.59
N VAL A 80 1.56 11.28 16.05
CA VAL A 80 1.04 11.07 14.68
C VAL A 80 2.14 11.25 13.65
N GLU A 81 3.08 12.15 13.89
CA GLU A 81 4.27 12.36 13.05
C GLU A 81 5.11 11.06 12.94
N GLU A 82 5.35 10.36 14.06
CA GLU A 82 6.09 9.10 14.06
C GLU A 82 5.37 8.01 13.26
N ILE A 83 4.05 7.91 13.39
CA ILE A 83 3.22 6.97 12.62
C ILE A 83 3.35 7.24 11.11
N VAL A 84 3.23 8.50 10.69
CA VAL A 84 3.34 8.89 9.28
C VAL A 84 4.75 8.63 8.76
N SER A 85 5.78 9.01 9.54
CA SER A 85 7.19 8.79 9.17
C SER A 85 7.50 7.32 8.99
N GLU A 86 7.06 6.46 9.91
CA GLU A 86 7.25 5.01 9.81
C GLU A 86 6.53 4.42 8.59
N ALA A 87 5.28 4.84 8.33
CA ALA A 87 4.54 4.41 7.13
C ALA A 87 5.29 4.74 5.84
N LEU A 88 5.87 5.95 5.74
CA LEU A 88 6.61 6.37 4.55
C LEU A 88 7.92 5.59 4.34
N GLN A 89 8.54 5.05 5.40
CA GLN A 89 9.72 4.18 5.27
C GLN A 89 9.40 2.84 4.58
N HIS A 90 8.16 2.38 4.67
CA HIS A 90 7.70 1.12 4.04
C HIS A 90 7.26 1.30 2.59
N ILE A 91 7.24 2.53 2.08
CA ILE A 91 6.79 2.80 0.71
C ILE A 91 7.93 2.55 -0.27
N SER A 92 7.60 1.82 -1.34
CA SER A 92 8.52 1.29 -2.35
C SER A 92 9.38 2.35 -3.03
N ARG A 93 10.52 1.93 -3.60
CA ARG A 93 11.46 2.72 -4.42
C ARG A 93 10.79 3.46 -5.59
N LYS A 94 9.61 3.05 -6.04
CA LYS A 94 8.80 3.74 -7.06
C LYS A 94 8.29 5.11 -6.61
N GLN A 95 8.43 5.43 -5.33
CA GLN A 95 8.21 6.76 -4.79
C GLN A 95 9.09 7.84 -5.46
N THR A 96 10.24 7.48 -6.02
CA THR A 96 11.12 8.43 -6.75
C THR A 96 10.46 9.08 -7.96
N GLU A 97 9.39 8.50 -8.51
CA GLU A 97 8.62 9.04 -9.62
C GLU A 97 7.49 9.99 -9.17
N HIS A 98 7.22 10.04 -7.87
CA HIS A 98 6.17 10.89 -7.27
C HIS A 98 6.77 11.80 -6.21
N THR A 99 6.18 12.97 -6.02
CA THR A 99 6.54 13.87 -4.92
C THR A 99 5.56 13.66 -3.77
N VAL A 100 6.07 13.23 -2.62
CA VAL A 100 5.28 13.07 -1.40
C VAL A 100 5.62 14.19 -0.43
N THR A 101 4.62 14.97 -0.04
CA THR A 101 4.76 16.09 0.92
C THR A 101 3.93 15.82 2.16
N VAL A 102 4.48 16.09 3.33
CA VAL A 102 3.78 15.93 4.61
C VAL A 102 3.63 17.27 5.29
N HIS A 103 2.42 17.57 5.75
CA HIS A 103 2.09 18.77 6.51
C HIS A 103 1.44 18.40 7.84
N HIS A 104 2.08 18.74 8.94
CA HIS A 104 1.52 18.59 10.28
C HIS A 104 1.04 19.97 10.77
N GLU A 105 -0.26 20.13 11.04
CA GLU A 105 -0.76 21.37 11.67
C GLU A 105 -0.22 21.55 13.09
N ASN A 106 0.07 20.45 13.78
CA ASN A 106 0.68 20.42 15.10
C ASN A 106 1.70 19.27 15.16
N GLU A 107 2.97 19.61 15.38
CA GLU A 107 4.07 18.63 15.48
C GLU A 107 3.95 17.69 16.70
N LEU A 108 3.28 18.13 17.75
CA LEU A 108 3.07 17.34 18.96
C LEU A 108 1.68 16.67 19.03
N LEU A 109 1.09 16.38 17.89
CA LEU A 109 -0.21 15.75 17.82
C LEU A 109 -0.16 14.29 18.30
N LEU A 110 -0.87 14.01 19.40
CA LEU A 110 -1.01 12.67 19.96
C LEU A 110 -2.38 12.06 19.57
N ALA A 111 -2.36 10.81 19.12
CA ALA A 111 -3.56 10.03 18.90
C ALA A 111 -3.54 8.72 19.69
N ARG A 112 -4.66 8.35 20.31
CA ARG A 112 -4.81 7.05 20.98
C ARG A 112 -5.31 6.00 20.01
N CYS A 113 -4.39 5.23 19.45
CA CYS A 113 -4.68 4.26 18.42
C CYS A 113 -3.79 3.01 18.53
N ASP A 114 -4.07 2.00 17.72
CA ASP A 114 -3.13 0.92 17.43
C ASP A 114 -2.25 1.37 16.25
N ALA A 115 -1.02 1.82 16.55
CA ALA A 115 -0.12 2.40 15.56
C ALA A 115 0.13 1.48 14.36
N ARG A 116 0.24 0.17 14.57
CA ARG A 116 0.48 -0.81 13.49
C ARG A 116 -0.64 -0.79 12.45
N LEU A 117 -1.89 -0.68 12.90
CA LEU A 117 -3.05 -0.63 12.02
C LEU A 117 -3.14 0.69 11.27
N ILE A 118 -2.84 1.81 11.94
CA ILE A 118 -2.84 3.13 11.28
C ILE A 118 -1.70 3.24 10.26
N ILE A 119 -0.51 2.74 10.58
CA ILE A 119 0.60 2.62 9.63
C ILE A 119 0.16 1.84 8.38
N GLN A 120 -0.52 0.71 8.56
CA GLN A 120 -1.03 -0.11 7.46
C GLN A 120 -2.06 0.65 6.60
N VAL A 121 -2.94 1.43 7.24
CA VAL A 121 -3.90 2.30 6.52
C VAL A 121 -3.16 3.32 5.67
N ILE A 122 -2.17 4.02 6.22
CA ILE A 122 -1.40 5.05 5.51
C ILE A 122 -0.65 4.41 4.33
N ILE A 123 0.02 3.28 4.53
CA ILE A 123 0.70 2.54 3.45
C ILE A 123 -0.27 2.22 2.32
N ASN A 124 -1.44 1.67 2.63
CA ASN A 124 -2.44 1.32 1.62
C ASN A 124 -2.95 2.55 0.85
N LEU A 125 -3.17 3.68 1.54
CA LEU A 125 -3.64 4.91 0.90
C LEU A 125 -2.56 5.52 -0.01
N VAL A 126 -1.31 5.58 0.45
CA VAL A 126 -0.21 6.14 -0.33
C VAL A 126 0.14 5.22 -1.51
N ASP A 127 0.18 3.91 -1.32
CA ASP A 127 0.37 2.95 -2.41
C ASP A 127 -0.73 3.08 -3.49
N ASN A 128 -1.98 3.29 -3.08
CA ASN A 128 -3.06 3.57 -4.01
C ASN A 128 -2.82 4.89 -4.77
N ALA A 129 -2.45 5.96 -4.09
CA ALA A 129 -2.16 7.24 -4.73
C ALA A 129 -1.02 7.10 -5.76
N ILE A 130 0.07 6.41 -5.43
CA ILE A 130 1.18 6.14 -6.35
C ILE A 130 0.71 5.31 -7.56
N LYS A 131 -0.13 4.33 -7.31
CA LYS A 131 -0.57 3.36 -8.29
C LYS A 131 -1.55 3.94 -9.31
N TYR A 132 -2.47 4.79 -8.85
CA TYR A 132 -3.56 5.32 -9.67
C TYR A 132 -3.27 6.70 -10.26
N THR A 133 -2.06 7.21 -10.09
CA THR A 133 -1.60 8.48 -10.67
C THR A 133 -0.41 8.29 -11.59
N PRO A 134 -0.24 9.14 -12.62
CA PRO A 134 0.93 9.07 -13.50
C PRO A 134 2.21 9.48 -12.76
N ALA A 135 3.36 9.06 -13.28
CA ALA A 135 4.66 9.52 -12.82
C ALA A 135 4.73 11.06 -12.80
N GLY A 136 5.39 11.63 -11.81
CA GLY A 136 5.47 13.09 -11.60
C GLY A 136 4.29 13.68 -10.81
N SER A 137 3.31 12.87 -10.41
CA SER A 137 2.18 13.32 -9.59
C SER A 137 2.60 13.69 -8.16
N HIS A 138 1.80 14.56 -7.53
CA HIS A 138 1.98 14.98 -6.15
C HIS A 138 1.02 14.26 -5.23
N ILE A 139 1.55 13.76 -4.10
CA ILE A 139 0.79 13.16 -3.02
C ILE A 139 1.03 13.98 -1.77
N THR A 140 -0.03 14.43 -1.12
CA THR A 140 0.05 15.25 0.09
C THR A 140 -0.58 14.51 1.26
N ILE A 141 0.16 14.39 2.36
CA ILE A 141 -0.35 13.86 3.62
C ILE A 141 -0.50 15.03 4.58
N THR A 142 -1.70 15.23 5.10
CA THR A 142 -1.98 16.29 6.08
C THR A 142 -2.50 15.67 7.37
N THR A 143 -1.99 16.12 8.50
CA THR A 143 -2.47 15.70 9.83
C THR A 143 -2.97 16.91 10.59
N LYS A 144 -4.15 16.80 11.14
CA LYS A 144 -4.77 17.84 11.97
C LYS A 144 -5.61 17.23 13.08
N GLN A 145 -5.89 18.02 14.10
CA GLN A 145 -6.82 17.67 15.16
C GLN A 145 -8.03 18.60 15.11
N ASN A 146 -9.20 18.00 15.17
CA ASN A 146 -10.43 18.73 15.50
C ASN A 146 -10.88 18.37 16.92
N GLU A 147 -12.02 18.91 17.36
CA GLU A 147 -12.47 18.79 18.76
C GLU A 147 -12.66 17.33 19.25
N GLN A 148 -12.87 16.36 18.35
CA GLN A 148 -13.26 15.00 18.71
C GLN A 148 -12.29 13.92 18.21
N HIS A 149 -11.51 14.19 17.15
CA HIS A 149 -10.65 13.18 16.54
C HIS A 149 -9.43 13.78 15.83
N THR A 150 -8.43 12.92 15.61
CA THR A 150 -7.30 13.20 14.74
C THR A 150 -7.65 12.82 13.31
N GLU A 151 -7.40 13.71 12.38
CA GLU A 151 -7.62 13.48 10.95
C GLU A 151 -6.28 13.36 10.23
N ILE A 152 -6.13 12.28 9.46
CA ILE A 152 -5.01 12.06 8.55
C ILE A 152 -5.59 12.00 7.15
N THR A 153 -5.20 12.94 6.30
CA THR A 153 -5.66 13.03 4.92
C THR A 153 -4.54 12.66 3.97
N VAL A 154 -4.80 11.76 3.04
CA VAL A 154 -3.91 11.46 1.91
C VAL A 154 -4.60 11.93 0.65
N ALA A 155 -4.02 12.91 -0.03
CA ALA A 155 -4.55 13.49 -1.26
C ALA A 155 -3.55 13.33 -2.40
N ASP A 156 -4.05 13.04 -3.60
CA ASP A 156 -3.29 13.03 -4.84
C ASP A 156 -3.86 14.04 -5.84
N ASN A 157 -3.08 14.39 -6.85
CA ASN A 157 -3.50 15.27 -7.95
C ASN A 157 -3.84 14.49 -9.23
N GLY A 158 -4.24 13.23 -9.11
CA GLY A 158 -4.65 12.38 -10.22
C GLY A 158 -6.04 12.70 -10.76
N ALA A 159 -6.55 11.84 -11.62
CA ALA A 159 -7.85 12.00 -12.27
C ALA A 159 -9.07 11.87 -11.33
N GLY A 160 -8.83 11.44 -10.09
CA GLY A 160 -9.89 11.18 -9.12
C GLY A 160 -10.68 9.90 -9.40
N ILE A 161 -11.71 9.69 -8.58
CA ILE A 161 -12.60 8.52 -8.66
C ILE A 161 -13.98 9.00 -9.13
N PRO A 162 -14.55 8.40 -10.20
CA PRO A 162 -15.91 8.71 -10.64
C PRO A 162 -16.93 8.50 -9.51
N ASP A 163 -17.94 9.35 -9.41
CA ASP A 163 -18.96 9.27 -8.35
C ASP A 163 -19.67 7.92 -8.31
N SER A 164 -19.87 7.27 -9.46
CA SER A 164 -20.45 5.94 -9.57
C SER A 164 -19.60 4.81 -8.99
N GLU A 165 -18.32 5.08 -8.72
CA GLU A 165 -17.36 4.11 -8.20
C GLU A 165 -16.97 4.36 -6.73
N LYS A 166 -17.22 5.57 -6.20
CA LYS A 166 -16.79 5.97 -4.84
C LYS A 166 -17.24 5.03 -3.72
N GLU A 167 -18.45 4.47 -3.81
CA GLU A 167 -18.93 3.50 -2.82
C GLU A 167 -18.35 2.10 -3.06
N LYS A 168 -18.05 1.78 -4.32
CA LYS A 168 -17.56 0.45 -4.72
C LYS A 168 -16.09 0.25 -4.40
N VAL A 169 -15.27 1.32 -4.39
CA VAL A 169 -13.83 1.20 -4.12
C VAL A 169 -13.49 0.66 -2.74
N PHE A 170 -14.44 0.69 -1.79
CA PHE A 170 -14.31 0.09 -0.47
C PHE A 170 -14.80 -1.37 -0.41
N GLN A 171 -15.29 -1.92 -1.51
CA GLN A 171 -15.67 -3.34 -1.55
C GLN A 171 -14.41 -4.20 -1.76
N MET A 172 -14.38 -5.34 -1.07
CA MET A 172 -13.29 -6.31 -1.25
C MET A 172 -13.21 -6.74 -2.72
N PHE A 173 -11.99 -6.80 -3.24
CA PHE A 173 -11.67 -7.26 -4.60
C PHE A 173 -12.24 -6.40 -5.72
N TYR A 174 -12.66 -5.18 -5.41
CA TYR A 174 -13.04 -4.22 -6.42
C TYR A 174 -11.79 -3.56 -7.01
N SER A 175 -11.65 -3.63 -8.32
CA SER A 175 -10.68 -2.87 -9.11
C SER A 175 -11.45 -1.98 -10.06
N GLY A 176 -11.26 -0.67 -9.95
CA GLY A 176 -11.89 0.29 -10.85
C GLY A 176 -11.36 0.18 -12.27
N SER A 177 -12.07 0.78 -13.22
CA SER A 177 -11.75 0.77 -14.66
C SER A 177 -10.66 1.80 -15.06
N ASN A 178 -9.69 2.09 -14.21
CA ASN A 178 -8.62 3.05 -14.51
C ASN A 178 -7.52 2.41 -15.36
N PRO A 179 -7.28 2.87 -16.61
CA PRO A 179 -6.28 2.26 -17.50
C PRO A 179 -4.83 2.32 -16.98
N ILE A 180 -4.51 3.25 -16.09
CA ILE A 180 -3.18 3.34 -15.44
C ILE A 180 -2.99 2.19 -14.45
N ALA A 181 -4.07 1.74 -13.81
CA ALA A 181 -4.05 0.65 -12.84
C ALA A 181 -3.97 -0.74 -13.47
N ASP A 182 -4.42 -0.91 -14.72
CA ASP A 182 -4.40 -2.21 -15.41
C ASP A 182 -2.98 -2.76 -15.60
N CYS A 183 -1.97 -1.88 -15.54
CA CYS A 183 -0.55 -2.26 -15.59
C CYS A 183 0.07 -2.55 -14.21
N ARG A 184 -0.65 -2.28 -13.11
CA ARG A 184 -0.13 -2.40 -11.75
C ARG A 184 -0.99 -3.35 -10.91
N ARG A 185 -0.37 -4.30 -10.24
CA ARG A 185 -1.02 -5.36 -9.45
C ARG A 185 -1.87 -4.80 -8.32
N SER A 186 -3.14 -5.20 -8.22
CA SER A 186 -4.02 -4.85 -7.10
C SER A 186 -5.08 -5.92 -6.88
N LEU A 187 -5.13 -6.42 -5.67
CA LEU A 187 -6.20 -7.33 -5.24
C LEU A 187 -7.48 -6.62 -4.79
N GLY A 188 -7.50 -5.28 -4.80
CA GLY A 188 -8.67 -4.53 -4.30
C GLY A 188 -8.95 -4.75 -2.81
N LEU A 189 -7.92 -5.07 -2.02
CA LEU A 189 -8.04 -5.30 -0.56
C LEU A 189 -7.70 -4.06 0.26
N GLY A 190 -6.86 -3.15 -0.26
CA GLY A 190 -6.31 -2.05 0.52
C GLY A 190 -7.38 -1.13 1.11
N LEU A 191 -8.29 -0.59 0.29
CA LEU A 191 -9.32 0.34 0.76
C LEU A 191 -10.40 -0.34 1.61
N SER A 192 -10.76 -1.59 1.31
CA SER A 192 -11.69 -2.34 2.15
C SER A 192 -11.12 -2.60 3.54
N LEU A 193 -9.82 -2.92 3.62
CA LEU A 193 -9.12 -3.06 4.89
C LEU A 193 -9.06 -1.73 5.64
N CYS A 194 -8.72 -0.62 4.98
CA CYS A 194 -8.73 0.71 5.59
C CYS A 194 -10.08 1.01 6.25
N LYS A 195 -11.19 0.79 5.51
CA LYS A 195 -12.54 0.97 6.03
C LYS A 195 -12.88 0.07 7.23
N SER A 196 -12.27 -1.11 7.30
CA SER A 196 -12.51 -2.05 8.41
C SER A 196 -11.68 -1.72 9.66
N ILE A 197 -10.57 -0.99 9.50
CA ILE A 197 -9.68 -0.58 10.60
C ILE A 197 -10.18 0.70 11.27
N ILE A 198 -10.66 1.67 10.47
CA ILE A 198 -11.16 2.96 10.94
C ILE A 198 -12.63 2.83 11.37
#